data_733c0ed7e8a57014d18f0ca0811a35e2
#
_entry.id   733c0ed7e8a57014d18f0ca0811a35e2
#
_cell.length_a   1.000
_cell.length_b   1.000
_cell.length_c   1.000
_cell.angle_alpha   90.00
_cell.angle_beta   90.00
_cell.angle_gamma   90.00
#
_symmetry.space_group_name_H-M   'P 1'
#
loop_
_entity.id
_entity.type
_entity.pdbx_description
1 polymer ?
#
loop_
_entity_poly.entity_id
_entity_poly.type
_entity_poly.pdbx_seq_one_letter_code
_entity_poly.pdbx_strand_id
1 'polypeptide(L)'
;MAYRILSGTPYTYTIEGNAIAIVAKSEAVEKVKKITVSGRVVDKAGIPLPGVSVVIKGTTLGVPTDIDGKFSLSFAEQSNVVFVFSFVGMKKQEISVTDKEFIEVVLEEDREALADVVVTGYQTIAKERATGVYSIVDEETLKKKPTSNLAQALVGLVPGLTVVSAPVDGQVRFAIRGQGTISQVSMGNANFKPDNDPLIVVDGFPISGYRLDSDPFSTINPNDVESVTVLKDAAATSIYGARAANGVIVITTKKGRTGSKLEIAADAYWSVSSRTDLDYLFNMASAENQFRFEELMHKYNPINLASNDPYTKLSSRRRYMSAPFGMLYERDNKKNLSAGDYEAKKQELIELGNREVWKDDLNEYMFQRMMRQQYNVSLRGGSEKLDYAFSASYDDEDSYLQENGKRRMLLNLASNARLTKNLTFEFAVSTMFDRDENNGTSIESMRGWLSPWTRLTDDEENFVHVATSQTVYEPLLMSGEYYA
;
A
#
# COMPACT_ATOMS: atom_id res chain seq x y z
N MET A 1 9.29 -22.05 87.81
CA MET A 1 10.62 -21.91 87.11
C MET A 1 10.47 -21.70 85.61
N ALA A 2 9.66 -22.42 84.85
CA ALA A 2 9.46 -22.28 83.39
C ALA A 2 8.99 -20.90 82.94
N TYR A 3 8.14 -20.20 83.75
CA TYR A 3 7.68 -18.86 83.41
C TYR A 3 8.80 -17.81 83.31
N ARG A 4 9.85 -17.96 84.13
CA ARG A 4 10.98 -17.01 84.14
C ARG A 4 11.95 -17.21 82.98
N ILE A 5 12.00 -18.41 82.41
CA ILE A 5 12.92 -18.76 81.35
C ILE A 5 12.34 -18.34 79.98
N LEU A 6 11.04 -18.34 79.79
CA LEU A 6 10.36 -18.00 78.57
C LEU A 6 9.91 -16.54 78.46
N SER A 7 10.12 -15.76 79.56
CA SER A 7 9.83 -14.34 79.57
C SER A 7 10.70 -13.58 78.63
N GLY A 8 10.10 -12.94 77.61
CA GLY A 8 10.80 -12.23 76.50
C GLY A 8 11.10 -13.06 75.25
N THR A 9 10.67 -14.33 75.20
CA THR A 9 10.79 -15.16 73.99
C THR A 9 9.44 -15.31 73.28
N PRO A 10 9.41 -15.69 72.01
CA PRO A 10 8.19 -15.91 71.23
C PRO A 10 7.49 -17.24 71.59
N TYR A 11 7.85 -17.87 72.66
CA TYR A 11 7.30 -19.16 73.10
C TYR A 11 6.49 -19.05 74.44
N THR A 12 5.50 -19.90 74.54
CA THR A 12 4.73 -20.13 75.77
C THR A 12 4.75 -21.62 76.10
N TYR A 13 4.26 -22.02 77.32
CA TYR A 13 4.20 -23.42 77.66
C TYR A 13 2.77 -23.85 78.04
N THR A 14 2.43 -25.09 77.74
CA THR A 14 1.23 -25.78 78.22
C THR A 14 1.65 -26.97 79.02
N ILE A 15 0.88 -27.28 80.11
CA ILE A 15 1.10 -28.44 80.96
C ILE A 15 0.06 -29.48 80.57
N GLU A 16 0.50 -30.62 80.05
CA GLU A 16 -0.36 -31.77 79.78
C GLU A 16 0.10 -32.96 80.65
N GLY A 17 -0.65 -33.23 81.68
CA GLY A 17 -0.31 -34.27 82.68
C GLY A 17 0.98 -33.95 83.42
N ASN A 18 2.02 -34.77 83.25
CA ASN A 18 3.33 -34.61 83.90
C ASN A 18 4.41 -34.03 82.95
N ALA A 19 4.03 -33.59 81.71
CA ALA A 19 4.95 -33.03 80.74
C ALA A 19 4.66 -31.53 80.52
N ILE A 20 5.73 -30.77 80.29
CA ILE A 20 5.65 -29.36 79.87
C ILE A 20 5.98 -29.28 78.39
N ALA A 21 5.01 -28.94 77.60
CA ALA A 21 5.20 -28.66 76.14
C ALA A 21 5.45 -27.17 75.96
N ILE A 22 6.56 -26.83 75.22
CA ILE A 22 6.87 -25.48 74.83
C ILE A 22 6.28 -25.31 73.41
N VAL A 23 5.33 -24.36 73.29
CA VAL A 23 4.66 -24.04 72.00
C VAL A 23 4.94 -22.61 71.63
N ALA A 24 5.00 -22.33 70.35
CA ALA A 24 5.13 -20.97 69.88
C ALA A 24 3.88 -20.16 70.29
N LYS A 25 4.08 -18.93 70.75
CA LYS A 25 2.97 -17.99 71.00
C LYS A 25 2.27 -17.79 69.64
N SER A 26 1.03 -18.23 69.52
CA SER A 26 0.19 -17.85 68.37
C SER A 26 0.04 -16.34 68.47
N GLU A 27 0.64 -15.63 67.50
CA GLU A 27 0.29 -14.23 67.25
C GLU A 27 -1.21 -14.23 66.98
N ALA A 28 -1.96 -13.45 67.75
CA ALA A 28 -3.37 -13.20 67.47
C ALA A 28 -3.40 -12.58 66.04
N VAL A 29 -3.95 -13.32 65.05
CA VAL A 29 -4.22 -12.78 63.72
C VAL A 29 -5.15 -11.59 63.95
N GLU A 30 -4.61 -10.38 63.94
CA GLU A 30 -5.42 -9.17 63.88
C GLU A 30 -6.44 -9.38 62.74
N LYS A 31 -7.72 -9.31 63.05
CA LYS A 31 -8.78 -9.32 62.03
C LYS A 31 -8.59 -8.09 61.17
N VAL A 32 -7.84 -8.24 60.07
CA VAL A 32 -7.67 -7.20 59.08
C VAL A 32 -9.06 -6.86 58.56
N LYS A 33 -9.53 -5.67 58.85
CA LYS A 33 -10.81 -5.18 58.34
C LYS A 33 -10.75 -5.18 56.82
N LYS A 34 -11.61 -5.99 56.19
CA LYS A 34 -11.72 -6.04 54.75
C LYS A 34 -12.73 -5.02 54.29
N ILE A 35 -12.35 -4.23 53.27
CA ILE A 35 -13.23 -3.32 52.58
C ILE A 35 -13.53 -3.93 51.21
N THR A 36 -14.80 -3.84 50.80
CA THR A 36 -15.24 -4.26 49.45
C THR A 36 -15.67 -3.02 48.69
N VAL A 37 -15.04 -2.78 47.55
CA VAL A 37 -15.41 -1.72 46.61
C VAL A 37 -16.01 -2.37 45.40
N SER A 38 -17.18 -1.89 45.00
CA SER A 38 -17.88 -2.31 43.78
C SER A 38 -17.98 -1.15 42.79
N GLY A 39 -18.23 -1.46 41.54
CA GLY A 39 -18.38 -0.42 40.56
C GLY A 39 -18.83 -0.95 39.19
N ARG A 40 -18.96 -0.02 38.24
CA ARG A 40 -19.31 -0.29 36.86
C ARG A 40 -18.38 0.45 35.93
N VAL A 41 -17.94 -0.22 34.87
CA VAL A 41 -17.09 0.38 33.83
C VAL A 41 -17.89 0.45 32.53
N VAL A 42 -17.93 1.64 31.93
CA VAL A 42 -18.64 1.94 30.70
C VAL A 42 -17.73 2.71 29.72
N ASP A 43 -18.10 2.76 28.46
CA ASP A 43 -17.48 3.65 27.49
C ASP A 43 -18.11 5.06 27.50
N LYS A 44 -17.65 5.97 26.64
CA LYS A 44 -18.23 7.33 26.47
C LYS A 44 -19.71 7.33 26.03
N ALA A 45 -20.18 6.26 25.42
CA ALA A 45 -21.57 6.10 24.99
C ALA A 45 -22.45 5.50 26.09
N GLY A 46 -21.89 5.15 27.28
CA GLY A 46 -22.58 4.52 28.39
C GLY A 46 -22.75 3.01 28.22
N ILE A 47 -22.06 2.38 27.24
CA ILE A 47 -22.14 0.94 27.00
C ILE A 47 -21.23 0.23 27.99
N PRO A 48 -21.71 -0.83 28.69
CA PRO A 48 -20.89 -1.58 29.64
C PRO A 48 -19.74 -2.29 28.95
N LEU A 49 -18.57 -2.26 29.57
CA LEU A 49 -17.34 -2.89 29.09
C LEU A 49 -17.03 -4.17 29.88
N PRO A 50 -17.33 -5.37 29.34
CA PRO A 50 -16.99 -6.63 29.95
C PRO A 50 -15.51 -6.96 29.78
N GLY A 51 -14.88 -7.60 30.80
CA GLY A 51 -13.50 -8.04 30.71
C GLY A 51 -12.45 -6.96 30.98
N VAL A 52 -12.85 -5.77 31.46
CA VAL A 52 -11.90 -4.75 31.93
C VAL A 52 -11.15 -5.28 33.15
N SER A 53 -9.83 -5.22 33.08
CA SER A 53 -8.98 -5.59 34.25
C SER A 53 -8.97 -4.46 35.29
N VAL A 54 -9.43 -4.74 36.47
CA VAL A 54 -9.42 -3.82 37.64
C VAL A 54 -8.41 -4.34 38.66
N VAL A 55 -7.28 -3.65 38.84
CA VAL A 55 -6.16 -4.10 39.69
C VAL A 55 -5.79 -2.99 40.67
N ILE A 56 -5.43 -3.37 41.91
CA ILE A 56 -4.87 -2.43 42.87
C ILE A 56 -3.44 -2.08 42.49
N LYS A 57 -3.14 -0.80 42.31
CA LYS A 57 -1.81 -0.30 41.90
C LYS A 57 -0.70 -0.84 42.81
N GLY A 58 0.32 -1.44 42.19
CA GLY A 58 1.46 -2.01 42.90
C GLY A 58 1.23 -3.40 43.51
N THR A 59 0.09 -4.05 43.21
CA THR A 59 -0.21 -5.42 43.63
C THR A 59 -0.63 -6.30 42.46
N THR A 60 -0.75 -7.61 42.72
CA THR A 60 -1.32 -8.57 41.75
C THR A 60 -2.80 -8.85 42.01
N LEU A 61 -3.41 -8.14 42.97
CA LEU A 61 -4.80 -8.33 43.35
C LEU A 61 -5.72 -7.55 42.41
N GLY A 62 -6.56 -8.26 41.65
CA GLY A 62 -7.49 -7.67 40.71
C GLY A 62 -8.58 -8.63 40.27
N VAL A 63 -9.62 -8.09 39.63
CA VAL A 63 -10.76 -8.82 39.10
C VAL A 63 -11.13 -8.26 37.72
N PRO A 64 -11.64 -9.07 36.78
CA PRO A 64 -12.24 -8.57 35.54
C PRO A 64 -13.67 -8.10 35.78
N THR A 65 -14.18 -7.18 34.95
CA THR A 65 -15.60 -6.81 34.93
C THR A 65 -16.43 -7.92 34.29
N ASP A 66 -17.67 -8.06 34.77
CA ASP A 66 -18.65 -9.00 34.20
C ASP A 66 -19.31 -8.47 32.90
N ILE A 67 -20.30 -9.22 32.41
CA ILE A 67 -21.00 -8.90 31.16
C ILE A 67 -21.78 -7.56 31.17
N ASP A 68 -22.15 -7.10 32.39
CA ASP A 68 -22.81 -5.80 32.61
C ASP A 68 -21.78 -4.68 32.95
N GLY A 69 -20.46 -4.96 32.80
CA GLY A 69 -19.38 -4.05 33.13
C GLY A 69 -19.18 -3.86 34.65
N LYS A 70 -19.78 -4.69 35.51
CA LYS A 70 -19.67 -4.56 36.97
C LYS A 70 -18.48 -5.32 37.49
N PHE A 71 -17.91 -4.81 38.61
CA PHE A 71 -16.84 -5.47 39.36
C PHE A 71 -17.07 -5.35 40.86
N SER A 72 -16.48 -6.25 41.62
CA SER A 72 -16.44 -6.20 43.09
C SER A 72 -15.10 -6.74 43.56
N LEU A 73 -14.32 -5.93 44.27
CA LEU A 73 -12.99 -6.29 44.77
C LEU A 73 -12.90 -6.06 46.25
N SER A 74 -12.53 -7.13 47.00
CA SER A 74 -12.36 -7.09 48.45
C SER A 74 -10.86 -7.12 48.80
N PHE A 75 -10.40 -6.20 49.62
CA PHE A 75 -9.01 -6.08 50.05
C PHE A 75 -8.89 -5.62 51.51
N ALA A 76 -7.69 -5.73 52.07
CA ALA A 76 -7.41 -5.24 53.42
C ALA A 76 -7.48 -3.71 53.44
N GLU A 77 -8.08 -3.13 54.53
CA GLU A 77 -8.15 -1.68 54.69
C GLU A 77 -6.75 -1.07 54.70
N GLN A 78 -6.50 -0.20 53.68
CA GLN A 78 -5.25 0.53 53.49
C GLN A 78 -5.58 2.00 53.19
N SER A 79 -4.74 2.91 53.64
CA SER A 79 -4.84 4.32 53.26
C SER A 79 -4.29 4.52 51.82
N ASN A 80 -5.01 5.29 50.98
CA ASN A 80 -4.63 5.63 49.62
C ASN A 80 -4.59 4.46 48.60
N VAL A 81 -5.66 3.70 48.51
CA VAL A 81 -5.80 2.66 47.50
C VAL A 81 -6.17 3.28 46.14
N VAL A 82 -5.40 2.94 45.10
CA VAL A 82 -5.65 3.37 43.72
C VAL A 82 -5.97 2.14 42.89
N PHE A 83 -7.13 2.15 42.25
CA PHE A 83 -7.50 1.14 41.23
C PHE A 83 -7.02 1.56 39.88
N VAL A 84 -6.46 0.60 39.13
CA VAL A 84 -6.01 0.74 37.77
C VAL A 84 -6.95 -0.03 36.89
N PHE A 85 -7.62 0.68 35.99
CA PHE A 85 -8.52 0.11 34.99
C PHE A 85 -7.77 0.02 33.68
N SER A 86 -7.73 -1.17 33.07
CA SER A 86 -7.12 -1.39 31.79
C SER A 86 -7.96 -2.32 30.92
N PHE A 87 -8.14 -1.91 29.67
CA PHE A 87 -8.87 -2.68 28.66
C PHE A 87 -8.21 -2.46 27.29
N VAL A 88 -8.24 -3.47 26.42
CA VAL A 88 -7.63 -3.38 25.10
C VAL A 88 -8.33 -2.29 24.29
N GLY A 89 -7.56 -1.34 23.73
CA GLY A 89 -8.09 -0.23 22.96
C GLY A 89 -8.65 0.94 23.79
N MET A 90 -8.49 0.94 25.12
CA MET A 90 -8.95 2.02 25.99
C MET A 90 -7.78 2.63 26.77
N LYS A 91 -7.85 3.92 27.05
CA LYS A 91 -6.87 4.62 27.90
C LYS A 91 -6.89 4.06 29.29
N LYS A 92 -5.72 3.68 29.78
CA LYS A 92 -5.53 3.24 31.16
C LYS A 92 -5.91 4.38 32.10
N GLN A 93 -6.77 4.09 33.08
CA GLN A 93 -7.24 5.09 34.04
C GLN A 93 -6.91 4.66 35.46
N GLU A 94 -6.45 5.59 36.29
CA GLU A 94 -6.13 5.39 37.68
C GLU A 94 -7.12 6.20 38.53
N ILE A 95 -7.80 5.54 39.47
CA ILE A 95 -8.81 6.18 40.34
C ILE A 95 -8.52 5.85 41.80
N SER A 96 -8.41 6.89 42.62
CA SER A 96 -8.32 6.72 44.06
C SER A 96 -9.70 6.34 44.64
N VAL A 97 -9.72 5.26 45.45
CA VAL A 97 -10.95 4.66 46.00
C VAL A 97 -11.12 4.91 47.49
N THR A 98 -10.40 5.87 48.06
CA THR A 98 -10.51 6.22 49.48
C THR A 98 -11.95 6.65 49.77
N ASP A 99 -12.60 5.97 50.72
CA ASP A 99 -13.97 6.24 51.18
C ASP A 99 -15.12 6.06 50.16
N LYS A 100 -14.90 5.32 49.07
CA LYS A 100 -15.93 5.06 48.08
C LYS A 100 -16.32 3.57 48.06
N GLU A 101 -17.60 3.29 48.32
CA GLU A 101 -18.17 1.93 48.23
C GLU A 101 -18.58 1.54 46.83
N PHE A 102 -18.91 2.54 45.97
CA PHE A 102 -19.30 2.34 44.58
C PHE A 102 -18.61 3.37 43.66
N ILE A 103 -18.12 2.89 42.51
CA ILE A 103 -17.38 3.71 41.53
C ILE A 103 -17.94 3.45 40.14
N GLU A 104 -18.33 4.49 39.45
CA GLU A 104 -18.61 4.44 37.98
C GLU A 104 -17.42 5.00 37.23
N VAL A 105 -16.90 4.22 36.25
CA VAL A 105 -15.70 4.53 35.53
C VAL A 105 -16.05 4.59 34.04
N VAL A 106 -15.75 5.72 33.40
CA VAL A 106 -15.91 5.89 31.95
C VAL A 106 -14.53 5.78 31.32
N LEU A 107 -14.28 4.72 30.57
CA LEU A 107 -13.02 4.59 29.81
C LEU A 107 -13.14 5.28 28.45
N GLU A 108 -12.08 6.01 28.09
CA GLU A 108 -11.95 6.62 26.77
C GLU A 108 -11.19 5.70 25.83
N GLU A 109 -11.59 5.70 24.56
CA GLU A 109 -10.82 5.01 23.53
C GLU A 109 -9.40 5.58 23.44
N ASP A 110 -8.42 4.69 23.48
CA ASP A 110 -7.03 5.04 23.26
C ASP A 110 -6.68 4.84 21.80
N ARG A 111 -6.72 5.93 21.04
CA ARG A 111 -6.33 5.91 19.62
C ARG A 111 -4.84 5.62 19.43
N GLU A 112 -4.02 5.86 20.45
CA GLU A 112 -2.59 5.51 20.44
C GLU A 112 -2.36 4.02 20.75
N ALA A 113 -3.24 3.38 21.55
CA ALA A 113 -3.15 1.95 21.86
C ALA A 113 -3.43 1.03 20.65
N LEU A 114 -4.11 1.51 19.61
CA LEU A 114 -4.23 0.79 18.33
C LEU A 114 -2.88 0.66 17.61
N ALA A 115 -1.91 1.52 17.92
CA ALA A 115 -0.54 1.43 17.41
C ALA A 115 0.29 0.33 18.13
N ASP A 116 -0.19 -0.20 19.24
CA ASP A 116 0.54 -1.17 20.07
C ASP A 116 0.13 -2.63 19.85
N VAL A 117 -0.70 -2.90 18.84
CA VAL A 117 -1.05 -4.27 18.44
C VAL A 117 -0.59 -4.57 17.02
N VAL A 118 -0.11 -5.77 16.81
CA VAL A 118 0.26 -6.30 15.50
C VAL A 118 -0.81 -7.28 15.05
N VAL A 119 -1.45 -6.99 13.94
CA VAL A 119 -2.40 -7.92 13.31
C VAL A 119 -1.61 -8.85 12.40
N THR A 120 -1.57 -10.13 12.74
CA THR A 120 -0.90 -11.15 11.93
C THR A 120 -1.86 -11.89 11.01
N GLY A 121 -3.04 -11.35 10.78
CA GLY A 121 -4.10 -11.90 9.93
C GLY A 121 -5.04 -12.87 10.66
N TYR A 122 -4.52 -13.80 11.45
CA TYR A 122 -5.32 -14.72 12.28
C TYR A 122 -5.39 -14.33 13.76
N GLN A 123 -4.43 -13.54 14.20
CA GLN A 123 -4.31 -13.13 15.60
C GLN A 123 -3.92 -11.66 15.71
N THR A 124 -4.47 -11.01 16.71
CA THR A 124 -4.02 -9.68 17.14
C THR A 124 -3.10 -9.88 18.35
N ILE A 125 -1.83 -9.55 18.19
CA ILE A 125 -0.79 -9.75 19.21
C ILE A 125 -0.32 -8.39 19.68
N ALA A 126 -0.19 -8.18 20.99
CA ALA A 126 0.42 -6.98 21.52
C ALA A 126 1.85 -6.83 20.95
N LYS A 127 2.22 -5.63 20.56
CA LYS A 127 3.52 -5.30 19.94
C LYS A 127 4.71 -5.81 20.72
N GLU A 128 4.62 -5.76 22.03
CA GLU A 128 5.64 -6.25 22.98
C GLU A 128 5.83 -7.78 22.94
N ARG A 129 4.81 -8.53 22.49
CA ARG A 129 4.83 -9.99 22.37
C ARG A 129 5.11 -10.47 20.96
N ALA A 130 5.04 -9.57 19.99
CA ALA A 130 5.31 -9.91 18.61
C ALA A 130 6.83 -10.09 18.41
N THR A 131 7.26 -11.36 18.30
CA THR A 131 8.63 -11.71 17.99
C THR A 131 8.78 -11.68 16.48
N GLY A 132 9.49 -10.71 15.93
CA GLY A 132 9.72 -10.63 14.49
C GLY A 132 9.84 -9.20 13.99
N VAL A 133 10.32 -9.03 12.76
CA VAL A 133 10.46 -7.72 12.13
C VAL A 133 9.23 -7.45 11.28
N TYR A 134 8.45 -6.47 11.70
CA TYR A 134 7.26 -6.00 11.00
C TYR A 134 7.23 -4.47 10.90
N SER A 135 6.38 -3.96 10.03
CA SER A 135 6.04 -2.54 9.95
C SER A 135 4.54 -2.39 9.85
N ILE A 136 3.99 -1.41 10.54
CA ILE A 136 2.57 -1.09 10.52
C ILE A 136 2.41 0.29 9.89
N VAL A 137 1.46 0.41 8.97
CA VAL A 137 0.98 1.66 8.40
C VAL A 137 -0.48 1.81 8.80
N ASP A 138 -0.78 2.84 9.55
CA ASP A 138 -2.11 3.13 10.04
C ASP A 138 -2.95 3.95 9.04
N GLU A 139 -4.25 4.07 9.33
CA GLU A 139 -5.21 4.84 8.52
C GLU A 139 -4.76 6.30 8.34
N GLU A 140 -4.26 6.94 9.42
CA GLU A 140 -3.86 8.34 9.38
C GLU A 140 -2.70 8.57 8.42
N THR A 141 -1.74 7.66 8.40
CA THR A 141 -0.60 7.70 7.48
C THR A 141 -1.02 7.45 6.04
N LEU A 142 -1.95 6.50 5.81
CA LEU A 142 -2.50 6.24 4.48
C LEU A 142 -3.26 7.45 3.92
N LYS A 143 -4.06 8.14 4.74
CA LYS A 143 -4.81 9.33 4.35
C LYS A 143 -3.92 10.51 3.93
N LYS A 144 -2.68 10.60 4.42
CA LYS A 144 -1.73 11.64 4.00
C LYS A 144 -1.28 11.50 2.55
N LYS A 145 -1.50 10.33 1.94
CA LYS A 145 -1.12 10.05 0.56
C LYS A 145 -2.31 9.45 -0.20
N PRO A 146 -3.31 10.28 -0.57
CA PRO A 146 -4.49 9.78 -1.27
C PRO A 146 -4.11 9.21 -2.64
N THR A 147 -4.58 8.01 -2.90
CA THR A 147 -4.34 7.25 -4.14
C THR A 147 -5.45 6.23 -4.35
N SER A 148 -5.73 5.87 -5.59
CA SER A 148 -6.71 4.83 -5.94
C SER A 148 -6.17 3.41 -5.75
N ASN A 149 -4.85 3.26 -5.65
CA ASN A 149 -4.20 1.96 -5.52
C ASN A 149 -3.43 1.89 -4.21
N LEU A 150 -3.79 0.93 -3.36
CA LEU A 150 -3.15 0.74 -2.05
C LEU A 150 -1.65 0.46 -2.17
N ALA A 151 -1.21 -0.18 -3.26
CA ALA A 151 0.21 -0.41 -3.51
C ALA A 151 1.00 0.90 -3.63
N GLN A 152 0.45 1.87 -4.36
CA GLN A 152 1.05 3.20 -4.48
C GLN A 152 1.05 3.97 -3.16
N ALA A 153 0.01 3.77 -2.34
CA ALA A 153 -0.03 4.34 -1.00
C ALA A 153 1.15 3.89 -0.14
N LEU A 154 1.55 2.62 -0.24
CA LEU A 154 2.61 2.02 0.56
C LEU A 154 4.03 2.42 0.12
N VAL A 155 4.21 3.01 -1.06
CA VAL A 155 5.53 3.45 -1.56
C VAL A 155 6.18 4.44 -0.60
N GLY A 156 7.36 4.08 -0.07
CA GLY A 156 8.12 4.92 0.84
C GLY A 156 7.64 4.95 2.30
N LEU A 157 6.50 4.32 2.62
CA LEU A 157 5.99 4.25 4.00
C LEU A 157 6.57 3.07 4.79
N VAL A 158 6.94 2.00 4.12
CA VAL A 158 7.41 0.77 4.76
C VAL A 158 8.89 0.56 4.48
N PRO A 159 9.79 0.66 5.47
CA PRO A 159 11.22 0.39 5.28
C PRO A 159 11.45 -1.04 4.77
N GLY A 160 12.22 -1.18 3.68
CA GLY A 160 12.54 -2.47 3.07
C GLY A 160 11.43 -3.08 2.19
N LEU A 161 10.33 -2.37 1.97
CA LEU A 161 9.35 -2.69 0.93
C LEU A 161 9.68 -1.86 -0.32
N THR A 162 9.97 -2.53 -1.42
CA THR A 162 10.14 -1.90 -2.73
C THR A 162 8.88 -2.18 -3.55
N VAL A 163 8.32 -1.14 -4.12
CA VAL A 163 7.18 -1.23 -5.03
C VAL A 163 7.66 -0.80 -6.40
N VAL A 164 7.57 -1.68 -7.38
CA VAL A 164 8.01 -1.44 -8.76
C VAL A 164 6.78 -1.59 -9.65
N SER A 165 6.40 -0.52 -10.32
CA SER A 165 5.43 -0.60 -11.42
C SER A 165 6.19 -1.01 -12.67
N ALA A 166 5.83 -2.12 -13.28
CA ALA A 166 6.45 -2.55 -14.53
C ALA A 166 5.95 -1.66 -15.68
N PRO A 167 6.87 -1.05 -16.45
CA PRO A 167 6.50 -0.12 -17.53
C PRO A 167 5.69 -0.77 -18.65
N VAL A 168 5.82 -2.08 -18.82
CA VAL A 168 5.30 -2.80 -20.00
C VAL A 168 3.92 -3.42 -19.77
N ASP A 169 3.66 -3.91 -18.55
CA ASP A 169 2.41 -4.61 -18.24
C ASP A 169 1.53 -3.89 -17.21
N GLY A 170 1.99 -2.72 -16.72
CA GLY A 170 1.28 -1.95 -15.70
C GLY A 170 1.15 -2.65 -14.35
N GLN A 171 1.70 -3.87 -14.20
CA GLN A 171 1.59 -4.64 -12.98
C GLN A 171 2.48 -4.05 -11.88
N VAL A 172 1.92 -3.93 -10.70
CA VAL A 172 2.66 -3.52 -9.52
C VAL A 172 3.29 -4.75 -8.89
N ARG A 173 4.60 -4.72 -8.73
CA ARG A 173 5.37 -5.79 -8.08
C ARG A 173 5.94 -5.32 -6.77
N PHE A 174 5.96 -6.21 -5.81
CA PHE A 174 6.47 -5.96 -4.47
C PHE A 174 7.72 -6.80 -4.21
N ALA A 175 8.68 -6.20 -3.52
CA ALA A 175 9.80 -6.94 -2.97
C ALA A 175 10.02 -6.51 -1.51
N ILE A 176 10.07 -7.47 -0.60
CA ILE A 176 10.40 -7.25 0.80
C ILE A 176 11.85 -7.67 1.00
N ARG A 177 12.71 -6.71 1.44
CA ARG A 177 14.17 -6.92 1.63
C ARG A 177 14.92 -7.36 0.37
N GLY A 178 14.44 -6.96 -0.80
CA GLY A 178 15.02 -7.32 -2.09
C GLY A 178 14.44 -8.63 -2.66
N GLN A 179 14.89 -8.98 -3.86
CA GLN A 179 14.47 -10.21 -4.52
C GLN A 179 15.38 -11.35 -4.11
N GLY A 180 14.85 -12.34 -3.39
CA GLY A 180 15.59 -13.51 -2.93
C GLY A 180 15.80 -14.60 -3.98
N THR A 181 15.14 -14.52 -5.12
CA THR A 181 15.17 -15.52 -6.20
C THR A 181 15.63 -14.92 -7.51
N ILE A 182 16.34 -15.70 -8.31
CA ILE A 182 16.81 -15.30 -9.64
C ILE A 182 15.58 -15.09 -10.54
N SER A 183 15.38 -13.84 -10.98
CA SER A 183 14.33 -13.53 -11.94
C SER A 183 14.65 -14.13 -13.29
N GLN A 184 13.76 -14.98 -13.79
CA GLN A 184 13.78 -15.63 -15.09
C GLN A 184 14.98 -16.55 -15.37
N VAL A 185 14.80 -17.82 -15.18
CA VAL A 185 15.60 -18.85 -15.84
C VAL A 185 14.86 -19.25 -17.11
N SER A 186 15.32 -18.74 -18.26
CA SER A 186 14.86 -19.23 -19.57
C SER A 186 15.49 -20.60 -19.80
N MET A 187 14.79 -21.66 -19.44
CA MET A 187 15.15 -23.03 -19.77
C MET A 187 14.39 -23.47 -21.02
N GLY A 188 14.97 -23.22 -22.18
CA GLY A 188 14.36 -23.60 -23.46
C GLY A 188 13.02 -22.87 -23.71
N ASN A 189 11.99 -23.60 -24.18
CA ASN A 189 10.68 -23.05 -24.50
C ASN A 189 9.75 -22.81 -23.29
N ALA A 190 10.22 -23.04 -22.07
CA ALA A 190 9.44 -22.80 -20.85
C ALA A 190 9.94 -21.55 -20.13
N ASN A 191 9.16 -20.50 -20.18
CA ASN A 191 9.36 -19.29 -19.36
C ASN A 191 8.89 -19.60 -17.92
N PHE A 192 9.78 -20.12 -17.09
CA PHE A 192 9.52 -20.27 -15.68
C PHE A 192 9.72 -18.90 -15.01
N LYS A 193 8.61 -18.27 -14.62
CA LYS A 193 8.61 -17.04 -13.86
C LYS A 193 8.39 -17.40 -12.37
N PRO A 194 9.44 -17.41 -11.55
CA PRO A 194 9.26 -17.68 -10.12
C PRO A 194 8.40 -16.57 -9.51
N ASP A 195 7.54 -16.98 -8.60
CA ASP A 195 6.72 -16.09 -7.82
C ASP A 195 7.57 -15.45 -6.70
N ASN A 196 7.91 -14.19 -6.87
CA ASN A 196 8.70 -13.42 -5.92
C ASN A 196 7.85 -12.43 -5.11
N ASP A 197 6.55 -12.38 -5.36
CA ASP A 197 5.66 -11.46 -4.69
C ASP A 197 5.35 -11.93 -3.25
N PRO A 198 5.23 -11.03 -2.29
CA PRO A 198 4.79 -11.35 -0.95
C PRO A 198 3.34 -11.84 -0.94
N LEU A 199 2.99 -12.68 0.01
CA LEU A 199 1.62 -13.11 0.21
C LEU A 199 0.76 -11.93 0.69
N ILE A 200 -0.37 -11.70 0.03
CA ILE A 200 -1.34 -10.69 0.45
C ILE A 200 -2.46 -11.38 1.22
N VAL A 201 -2.78 -10.83 2.39
CA VAL A 201 -3.84 -11.33 3.27
C VAL A 201 -4.77 -10.17 3.60
N VAL A 202 -6.05 -10.29 3.29
CA VAL A 202 -7.08 -9.30 3.62
C VAL A 202 -8.04 -9.89 4.64
N ASP A 203 -8.16 -9.26 5.78
CA ASP A 203 -9.01 -9.69 6.90
C ASP A 203 -8.85 -11.17 7.29
N GLY A 204 -7.62 -11.69 7.21
CA GLY A 204 -7.29 -13.08 7.50
C GLY A 204 -7.38 -14.03 6.30
N PHE A 205 -7.90 -13.60 5.15
CA PHE A 205 -8.02 -14.43 3.96
C PHE A 205 -6.87 -14.16 3.00
N PRO A 206 -6.04 -15.17 2.65
CA PRO A 206 -4.99 -15.01 1.68
C PRO A 206 -5.56 -14.84 0.27
N ILE A 207 -5.18 -13.76 -0.39
CA ILE A 207 -5.51 -13.50 -1.79
C ILE A 207 -4.34 -13.96 -2.63
N SER A 208 -4.55 -14.93 -3.50
CA SER A 208 -3.54 -15.35 -4.46
C SER A 208 -3.83 -14.71 -5.83
N GLY A 209 -2.94 -13.82 -6.26
CA GLY A 209 -3.08 -13.06 -7.51
C GLY A 209 -2.87 -13.84 -8.82
N TYR A 210 -2.66 -15.14 -8.75
CA TYR A 210 -2.18 -15.96 -9.86
C TYR A 210 -3.18 -16.28 -10.99
N ARG A 211 -4.42 -15.90 -10.87
CA ARG A 211 -5.45 -16.27 -11.88
C ARG A 211 -6.27 -15.10 -12.42
N LEU A 212 -6.05 -13.91 -11.89
CA LEU A 212 -6.67 -12.71 -12.41
C LEU A 212 -5.54 -11.85 -12.97
N ASP A 213 -5.62 -11.46 -14.21
CA ASP A 213 -4.73 -10.47 -14.87
C ASP A 213 -4.79 -9.08 -14.20
N SER A 214 -5.32 -9.02 -12.98
CA SER A 214 -5.52 -7.79 -12.23
C SER A 214 -4.66 -7.78 -10.97
N ASP A 215 -4.05 -6.62 -10.70
CA ASP A 215 -3.36 -6.30 -9.46
C ASP A 215 -4.29 -6.52 -8.26
N PRO A 216 -3.95 -7.39 -7.28
CA PRO A 216 -4.78 -7.64 -6.09
C PRO A 216 -5.09 -6.37 -5.29
N PHE A 217 -4.20 -5.37 -5.33
CA PHE A 217 -4.40 -4.10 -4.65
C PHE A 217 -5.40 -3.19 -5.36
N SER A 218 -5.70 -3.45 -6.64
CA SER A 218 -6.71 -2.69 -7.38
C SER A 218 -8.13 -2.94 -6.86
N THR A 219 -8.37 -4.09 -6.22
CA THR A 219 -9.68 -4.45 -5.65
C THR A 219 -9.91 -3.89 -4.24
N ILE A 220 -8.89 -3.26 -3.65
CA ILE A 220 -8.94 -2.74 -2.28
C ILE A 220 -8.97 -1.22 -2.33
N ASN A 221 -10.04 -0.65 -1.79
CA ASN A 221 -10.12 0.80 -1.61
C ASN A 221 -9.22 1.23 -0.42
N PRO A 222 -8.19 2.07 -0.63
CA PRO A 222 -7.34 2.54 0.47
C PRO A 222 -8.11 3.24 1.60
N ASN A 223 -9.26 3.87 1.30
CA ASN A 223 -10.09 4.53 2.30
C ASN A 223 -10.80 3.54 3.24
N ASP A 224 -10.96 2.28 2.83
CA ASP A 224 -11.55 1.22 3.66
C ASP A 224 -10.52 0.51 4.53
N VAL A 225 -9.25 0.82 4.38
CA VAL A 225 -8.17 0.19 5.15
C VAL A 225 -8.03 0.85 6.52
N GLU A 226 -8.01 0.05 7.57
CA GLU A 226 -7.72 0.45 8.94
C GLU A 226 -6.21 0.43 9.19
N SER A 227 -5.55 -0.63 8.74
CA SER A 227 -4.09 -0.76 8.86
C SER A 227 -3.51 -1.74 7.86
N VAL A 228 -2.24 -1.54 7.52
CA VAL A 228 -1.43 -2.50 6.75
C VAL A 228 -0.23 -2.93 7.57
N THR A 229 -0.12 -4.22 7.84
CA THR A 229 1.02 -4.82 8.55
C THR A 229 1.87 -5.61 7.57
N VAL A 230 3.14 -5.26 7.45
CA VAL A 230 4.10 -5.96 6.60
C VAL A 230 5.01 -6.83 7.45
N LEU A 231 4.88 -8.15 7.32
CA LEU A 231 5.68 -9.16 8.02
C LEU A 231 6.90 -9.50 7.15
N LYS A 232 8.11 -9.28 7.70
CA LYS A 232 9.35 -9.26 6.92
C LYS A 232 10.29 -10.44 7.21
N ASP A 233 10.02 -11.25 8.21
CA ASP A 233 10.88 -12.37 8.57
C ASP A 233 10.14 -13.70 8.73
N ALA A 234 10.92 -14.79 8.76
CA ALA A 234 10.38 -16.12 8.82
C ALA A 234 9.59 -16.40 10.11
N ALA A 235 9.94 -15.78 11.23
CA ALA A 235 9.22 -15.96 12.49
C ALA A 235 7.80 -15.36 12.39
N ALA A 236 7.69 -14.15 11.85
CA ALA A 236 6.40 -13.48 11.65
C ALA A 236 5.55 -14.15 10.56
N THR A 237 6.18 -14.75 9.54
CA THR A 237 5.48 -15.35 8.39
C THR A 237 5.16 -16.84 8.56
N SER A 238 5.69 -17.49 9.60
CA SER A 238 5.61 -18.95 9.81
C SER A 238 4.19 -19.52 9.83
N ILE A 239 3.21 -18.74 10.29
CA ILE A 239 1.79 -19.15 10.33
C ILE A 239 1.17 -19.32 8.94
N TYR A 240 1.78 -18.75 7.89
CA TYR A 240 1.31 -18.82 6.51
C TYR A 240 2.02 -19.89 5.66
N GLY A 241 3.02 -20.58 6.26
CA GLY A 241 3.77 -21.66 5.62
C GLY A 241 4.60 -21.21 4.42
N ALA A 242 4.83 -22.13 3.46
CA ALA A 242 5.72 -21.91 2.32
C ALA A 242 5.32 -20.74 1.41
N ARG A 243 4.02 -20.39 1.34
CA ARG A 243 3.53 -19.25 0.54
C ARG A 243 4.02 -17.89 1.04
N ALA A 244 4.49 -17.81 2.26
CA ALA A 244 4.98 -16.60 2.89
C ALA A 244 6.51 -16.43 2.83
N ALA A 245 7.20 -17.23 2.00
CA ALA A 245 8.66 -17.20 1.89
C ALA A 245 9.21 -15.81 1.51
N ASN A 246 8.46 -15.04 0.73
CA ASN A 246 8.82 -13.68 0.31
C ASN A 246 8.24 -12.56 1.21
N GLY A 247 7.70 -12.93 2.38
CA GLY A 247 7.03 -12.03 3.31
C GLY A 247 5.51 -12.03 3.16
N VAL A 248 4.83 -11.29 4.04
CA VAL A 248 3.35 -11.18 4.04
C VAL A 248 2.95 -9.72 4.21
N ILE A 249 2.00 -9.28 3.41
CA ILE A 249 1.31 -8.00 3.57
C ILE A 249 -0.09 -8.30 4.08
N VAL A 250 -0.34 -7.97 5.34
CA VAL A 250 -1.65 -8.14 5.99
C VAL A 250 -2.39 -6.83 5.96
N ILE A 251 -3.56 -6.82 5.35
CA ILE A 251 -4.44 -5.66 5.21
C ILE A 251 -5.65 -5.92 6.10
N THR A 252 -5.90 -4.98 7.01
CA THR A 252 -7.08 -4.99 7.87
C THR A 252 -8.03 -3.90 7.40
N THR A 253 -9.28 -4.28 7.09
CA THR A 253 -10.29 -3.33 6.67
C THR A 253 -11.10 -2.81 7.85
N LYS A 254 -11.69 -1.63 7.68
CA LYS A 254 -12.55 -1.00 8.65
C LYS A 254 -13.86 -1.79 8.77
N LYS A 255 -14.17 -2.26 9.95
CA LYS A 255 -15.39 -3.03 10.25
C LYS A 255 -16.38 -2.19 11.06
N GLY A 256 -17.64 -2.58 11.01
CA GLY A 256 -18.63 -2.08 11.95
C GLY A 256 -18.31 -2.51 13.38
N ARG A 257 -18.68 -1.70 14.36
CA ARG A 257 -18.46 -2.02 15.78
C ARG A 257 -19.78 -2.33 16.46
N THR A 258 -19.77 -3.35 17.29
CA THR A 258 -20.94 -3.75 18.10
C THR A 258 -21.48 -2.59 18.92
N GLY A 259 -22.78 -2.35 18.84
CA GLY A 259 -23.45 -1.31 19.63
C GLY A 259 -23.10 0.14 19.19
N SER A 260 -22.33 0.32 18.13
CA SER A 260 -22.01 1.66 17.64
C SER A 260 -23.17 2.29 16.88
N LYS A 261 -23.31 3.62 17.00
CA LYS A 261 -24.23 4.39 16.17
C LYS A 261 -23.75 4.36 14.72
N LEU A 262 -24.68 4.64 13.80
CA LEU A 262 -24.35 4.83 12.40
C LEU A 262 -23.33 5.96 12.25
N GLU A 263 -22.18 5.64 11.67
CA GLU A 263 -21.13 6.57 11.26
C GLU A 263 -21.14 6.65 9.74
N ILE A 264 -21.19 7.87 9.23
CA ILE A 264 -21.15 8.16 7.78
C ILE A 264 -19.91 8.99 7.53
N ALA A 265 -19.06 8.54 6.62
CA ALA A 265 -17.91 9.31 6.15
C ALA A 265 -17.99 9.46 4.63
N ALA A 266 -17.65 10.65 4.15
CA ALA A 266 -17.55 10.95 2.73
C ALA A 266 -16.26 11.73 2.47
N ASP A 267 -15.50 11.25 1.49
CA ASP A 267 -14.24 11.85 1.09
C ASP A 267 -14.27 12.12 -0.41
N ALA A 268 -13.73 13.27 -0.82
CA ALA A 268 -13.55 13.62 -2.21
C ALA A 268 -12.14 14.17 -2.43
N TYR A 269 -11.49 13.72 -3.48
CA TYR A 269 -10.14 14.10 -3.80
C TYR A 269 -10.00 14.42 -5.29
N TRP A 270 -9.31 15.51 -5.59
CA TRP A 270 -8.95 15.93 -6.94
C TRP A 270 -7.45 16.19 -7.02
N SER A 271 -6.84 15.72 -8.08
CA SER A 271 -5.44 15.99 -8.37
C SER A 271 -5.29 16.32 -9.84
N VAL A 272 -4.52 17.38 -10.13
CA VAL A 272 -4.13 17.77 -11.49
C VAL A 272 -2.63 17.87 -11.52
N SER A 273 -1.98 17.15 -12.44
CA SER A 273 -0.53 17.23 -12.61
C SER A 273 -0.14 18.44 -13.49
N SER A 274 1.12 18.83 -13.40
CA SER A 274 1.73 19.64 -14.46
C SER A 274 1.75 18.86 -15.78
N ARG A 275 1.92 19.56 -16.92
CA ARG A 275 2.23 18.89 -18.18
C ARG A 275 3.53 18.08 -18.03
N THR A 276 3.62 17.00 -18.77
CA THR A 276 4.83 16.18 -18.85
C THR A 276 5.98 17.00 -19.43
N ASP A 277 7.15 16.95 -18.79
CA ASP A 277 8.37 17.54 -19.32
C ASP A 277 8.91 16.62 -20.42
N LEU A 278 8.73 17.05 -21.67
CA LEU A 278 9.13 16.26 -22.84
C LEU A 278 10.66 16.21 -23.01
N ASP A 279 11.39 17.21 -22.54
CA ASP A 279 12.85 17.20 -22.57
C ASP A 279 13.41 16.12 -21.66
N TYR A 280 12.89 16.05 -20.44
CA TYR A 280 13.26 14.98 -19.51
C TYR A 280 12.82 13.60 -20.00
N LEU A 281 11.61 13.50 -20.55
CA LEU A 281 11.03 12.22 -20.97
C LEU A 281 11.77 11.61 -22.17
N PHE A 282 12.06 12.40 -23.20
CA PHE A 282 12.68 11.91 -24.44
C PHE A 282 14.19 12.08 -24.43
N ASN A 283 14.72 13.09 -23.74
CA ASN A 283 16.14 13.40 -23.66
C ASN A 283 16.81 13.36 -25.06
N MET A 284 16.20 14.06 -26.01
CA MET A 284 16.66 14.03 -27.41
C MET A 284 17.94 14.85 -27.59
N ALA A 285 18.78 14.39 -28.48
CA ALA A 285 19.92 15.19 -28.98
C ALA A 285 19.42 16.43 -29.75
N SER A 286 20.19 17.51 -29.73
CA SER A 286 19.91 18.65 -30.62
C SER A 286 19.89 18.21 -32.08
N ALA A 287 19.13 18.91 -32.93
CA ALA A 287 19.03 18.62 -34.35
C ALA A 287 20.41 18.50 -35.04
N GLU A 288 21.34 19.40 -34.72
CA GLU A 288 22.72 19.36 -35.28
C GLU A 288 23.48 18.10 -34.80
N ASN A 289 23.40 17.75 -33.54
CA ASN A 289 24.09 16.57 -33.00
C ASN A 289 23.48 15.26 -33.55
N GLN A 290 22.16 15.20 -33.67
CA GLN A 290 21.48 14.07 -34.27
C GLN A 290 21.89 13.91 -35.76
N PHE A 291 21.90 14.99 -36.50
CA PHE A 291 22.32 14.97 -37.90
C PHE A 291 23.78 14.51 -38.04
N ARG A 292 24.69 15.10 -37.25
CA ARG A 292 26.10 14.70 -37.22
C ARG A 292 26.30 13.23 -36.84
N PHE A 293 25.52 12.73 -35.92
CA PHE A 293 25.54 11.30 -35.54
C PHE A 293 25.18 10.43 -36.76
N GLU A 294 24.13 10.77 -37.47
CA GLU A 294 23.69 10.02 -38.64
C GLU A 294 24.67 10.10 -39.82
N GLU A 295 25.31 11.25 -40.05
CA GLU A 295 26.42 11.37 -41.01
C GLU A 295 27.58 10.42 -40.69
N LEU A 296 27.94 10.35 -39.40
CA LEU A 296 29.00 9.43 -38.91
C LEU A 296 28.58 7.97 -39.09
N MET A 297 27.34 7.64 -38.74
CA MET A 297 26.82 6.29 -38.91
C MET A 297 26.83 5.88 -40.37
N HIS A 298 26.41 6.77 -41.28
CA HIS A 298 26.44 6.51 -42.73
C HIS A 298 27.88 6.33 -43.23
N LYS A 299 28.81 7.14 -42.76
CA LYS A 299 30.23 7.06 -43.13
C LYS A 299 30.86 5.73 -42.75
N TYR A 300 30.59 5.22 -41.55
CA TYR A 300 31.23 4.00 -41.02
C TYR A 300 30.42 2.73 -41.30
N ASN A 301 29.14 2.86 -41.56
CA ASN A 301 28.25 1.73 -41.88
C ASN A 301 27.26 2.13 -42.98
N PRO A 302 27.74 2.35 -44.24
CA PRO A 302 26.91 2.83 -45.35
C PRO A 302 25.81 1.81 -45.67
N ILE A 303 24.59 2.31 -45.95
CA ILE A 303 23.48 1.47 -46.38
C ILE A 303 23.80 0.84 -47.72
N ASN A 304 23.89 -0.49 -47.74
CA ASN A 304 24.11 -1.22 -48.99
C ASN A 304 22.87 -2.06 -49.33
N LEU A 305 22.10 -1.60 -50.31
CA LEU A 305 20.89 -2.30 -50.78
C LEU A 305 21.19 -3.68 -51.40
N ALA A 306 22.41 -3.88 -51.89
CA ALA A 306 22.83 -5.15 -52.51
C ALA A 306 23.39 -6.15 -51.47
N SER A 307 23.65 -5.72 -50.27
CA SER A 307 24.22 -6.57 -49.21
C SER A 307 23.21 -7.62 -48.74
N ASN A 308 23.70 -8.83 -48.52
CA ASN A 308 22.95 -9.89 -47.86
C ASN A 308 23.02 -9.79 -46.31
N ASP A 309 23.79 -8.85 -45.77
CA ASP A 309 23.87 -8.58 -44.36
C ASP A 309 22.54 -8.05 -43.85
N PRO A 310 21.93 -8.72 -42.87
CA PRO A 310 20.64 -8.31 -42.31
C PRO A 310 20.67 -6.93 -41.64
N TYR A 311 21.84 -6.40 -41.29
CA TYR A 311 21.99 -5.07 -40.71
C TYR A 311 22.10 -3.95 -41.73
N THR A 312 22.57 -4.23 -42.97
CA THR A 312 22.78 -3.26 -44.04
C THR A 312 21.73 -3.39 -45.13
N LYS A 313 20.94 -4.47 -45.19
CA LYS A 313 19.93 -4.71 -46.20
C LYS A 313 18.60 -4.03 -45.86
N LEU A 314 18.31 -2.95 -46.57
CA LEU A 314 17.08 -2.18 -46.36
C LEU A 314 15.80 -3.00 -46.60
N SER A 315 15.84 -3.91 -47.61
CA SER A 315 14.67 -4.72 -48.04
C SER A 315 14.28 -5.85 -47.11
N SER A 316 15.17 -6.33 -46.25
CA SER A 316 14.90 -7.50 -45.38
C SER A 316 14.36 -7.16 -44.01
N ARG A 317 14.52 -5.91 -43.57
CA ARG A 317 13.92 -5.38 -42.36
C ARG A 317 13.29 -4.06 -42.71
N ARG A 318 12.00 -3.94 -42.62
CA ARG A 318 11.24 -2.69 -42.73
C ARG A 318 11.81 -1.64 -41.75
N ARG A 319 12.97 -1.07 -42.12
CA ARG A 319 13.65 -0.07 -41.30
C ARG A 319 13.15 1.30 -41.66
N TYR A 320 12.83 2.06 -40.64
CA TYR A 320 12.65 3.50 -40.78
C TYR A 320 13.95 4.13 -41.25
N MET A 321 13.90 4.92 -42.31
CA MET A 321 15.00 5.73 -42.78
C MET A 321 14.74 7.17 -42.35
N SER A 322 15.59 7.70 -41.48
CA SER A 322 15.48 9.10 -41.04
C SER A 322 15.72 10.05 -42.23
N ALA A 323 15.24 11.29 -42.14
CA ALA A 323 15.45 12.30 -43.17
C ALA A 323 16.94 12.52 -43.51
N PRO A 324 17.88 12.64 -42.54
CA PRO A 324 19.32 12.72 -42.88
C PRO A 324 19.85 11.49 -43.63
N PHE A 325 19.46 10.29 -43.23
CA PHE A 325 19.87 9.08 -43.96
C PHE A 325 19.32 9.02 -45.35
N GLY A 326 18.09 9.47 -45.58
CA GLY A 326 17.50 9.59 -46.92
C GLY A 326 18.31 10.53 -47.81
N MET A 327 18.66 11.70 -47.29
CA MET A 327 19.48 12.69 -47.99
C MET A 327 20.89 12.17 -48.33
N LEU A 328 21.55 11.50 -47.40
CA LEU A 328 22.84 10.87 -47.57
C LEU A 328 22.80 9.78 -48.65
N TYR A 329 21.75 8.96 -48.62
CA TYR A 329 21.53 7.91 -49.60
C TYR A 329 21.30 8.47 -51.03
N GLU A 330 20.50 9.53 -51.18
CA GLU A 330 20.28 10.19 -52.42
C GLU A 330 21.55 10.84 -53.00
N ARG A 331 22.35 11.47 -52.13
CA ARG A 331 23.62 12.06 -52.52
C ARG A 331 24.62 11.00 -52.99
N ASP A 332 24.85 9.95 -52.22
CA ASP A 332 25.97 9.05 -52.39
C ASP A 332 25.67 7.88 -53.34
N ASN A 333 24.44 7.37 -53.31
CA ASN A 333 24.05 6.19 -54.11
C ASN A 333 23.25 6.50 -55.36
N LYS A 334 22.27 7.41 -55.30
CA LYS A 334 21.45 7.77 -56.47
C LYS A 334 22.00 8.94 -57.24
N LYS A 335 22.85 9.75 -56.62
CA LYS A 335 23.42 10.96 -57.21
C LYS A 335 22.36 11.99 -57.67
N ASN A 336 21.20 11.96 -57.08
CA ASN A 336 20.09 12.87 -57.37
C ASN A 336 20.24 14.21 -56.63
N LEU A 337 21.09 14.25 -55.60
CA LEU A 337 21.29 15.42 -54.76
C LEU A 337 22.72 15.96 -54.99
N SER A 338 22.83 17.20 -55.45
CA SER A 338 24.16 17.85 -55.51
C SER A 338 24.72 18.17 -54.14
N ALA A 339 26.04 18.37 -54.02
CA ALA A 339 26.65 18.73 -52.76
C ALA A 339 26.13 20.07 -52.18
N GLY A 340 25.81 21.03 -53.07
CA GLY A 340 25.23 22.31 -52.66
C GLY A 340 23.81 22.18 -52.13
N ASP A 341 22.98 21.41 -52.84
CA ASP A 341 21.59 21.17 -52.43
C ASP A 341 21.54 20.35 -51.13
N TYR A 342 22.49 19.42 -50.95
CA TYR A 342 22.61 18.68 -49.73
C TYR A 342 22.86 19.60 -48.51
N GLU A 343 23.81 20.52 -48.62
CA GLU A 343 24.10 21.44 -47.49
C GLU A 343 22.94 22.40 -47.25
N ALA A 344 22.25 22.86 -48.28
CA ALA A 344 21.05 23.70 -48.12
C ALA A 344 19.94 22.97 -47.38
N LYS A 345 19.58 21.75 -47.81
CA LYS A 345 18.59 20.92 -47.14
C LYS A 345 18.98 20.51 -45.74
N LYS A 346 20.27 20.29 -45.47
CA LYS A 346 20.79 20.02 -44.14
C LYS A 346 20.54 21.19 -43.20
N GLN A 347 20.84 22.43 -43.65
CA GLN A 347 20.59 23.62 -42.83
C GLN A 347 19.10 23.82 -42.59
N GLU A 348 18.26 23.63 -43.58
CA GLU A 348 16.80 23.70 -43.44
C GLU A 348 16.28 22.71 -42.38
N LEU A 349 16.77 21.45 -42.42
CA LEU A 349 16.37 20.41 -41.47
C LEU A 349 16.85 20.71 -40.05
N ILE A 350 18.07 21.24 -39.88
CA ILE A 350 18.59 21.67 -38.60
C ILE A 350 17.79 22.86 -38.06
N GLU A 351 17.45 23.83 -38.92
CA GLU A 351 16.61 24.96 -38.49
C GLU A 351 15.20 24.52 -38.08
N LEU A 352 14.60 23.59 -38.82
CA LEU A 352 13.31 22.98 -38.46
C LEU A 352 13.40 22.28 -37.07
N GLY A 353 14.43 21.47 -36.89
CA GLY A 353 14.63 20.78 -35.62
C GLY A 353 14.89 21.71 -34.43
N ASN A 354 15.54 22.86 -34.67
CA ASN A 354 15.79 23.87 -33.66
C ASN A 354 14.53 24.67 -33.25
N ARG A 355 13.48 24.65 -34.08
CA ARG A 355 12.18 25.22 -33.72
C ARG A 355 11.42 24.37 -32.72
N GLU A 356 11.82 23.11 -32.50
CA GLU A 356 11.24 22.16 -31.57
C GLU A 356 9.72 21.96 -31.77
N VAL A 357 9.23 22.07 -32.97
CA VAL A 357 7.80 21.94 -33.33
C VAL A 357 7.22 20.61 -32.81
N TRP A 358 8.02 19.56 -32.82
CA TRP A 358 7.63 18.27 -32.27
C TRP A 358 7.12 18.33 -30.81
N LYS A 359 7.64 19.27 -30.01
CA LYS A 359 7.18 19.44 -28.62
C LYS A 359 5.78 20.05 -28.58
N ASP A 360 5.53 21.03 -29.43
CA ASP A 360 4.24 21.69 -29.50
C ASP A 360 3.20 20.70 -30.00
N ASP A 361 3.48 19.98 -31.08
CA ASP A 361 2.61 18.94 -31.64
C ASP A 361 2.31 17.82 -30.61
N LEU A 362 3.32 17.32 -29.93
CA LEU A 362 3.09 16.30 -28.92
C LEU A 362 2.25 16.82 -27.75
N ASN A 363 2.49 18.06 -27.30
CA ASN A 363 1.71 18.66 -26.22
C ASN A 363 0.26 18.96 -26.62
N GLU A 364 0.01 19.19 -27.88
CA GLU A 364 -1.33 19.50 -28.39
C GLU A 364 -2.13 18.25 -28.71
N TYR A 365 -1.51 17.27 -29.39
CA TYR A 365 -2.24 16.13 -29.95
C TYR A 365 -2.05 14.81 -29.20
N MET A 366 -1.02 14.69 -28.35
CA MET A 366 -0.71 13.40 -27.70
C MET A 366 -0.64 13.47 -26.18
N PHE A 367 -0.21 14.60 -25.62
CA PHE A 367 -0.04 14.74 -24.19
C PHE A 367 -1.07 15.68 -23.58
N GLN A 368 -1.55 15.32 -22.40
CA GLN A 368 -2.44 16.13 -21.59
C GLN A 368 -1.98 16.20 -20.15
N ARG A 369 -2.62 17.04 -19.35
CA ARG A 369 -2.44 17.02 -17.91
C ARG A 369 -3.17 15.80 -17.36
N MET A 370 -2.49 15.01 -16.58
CA MET A 370 -3.13 13.94 -15.85
C MET A 370 -4.08 14.55 -14.81
N MET A 371 -5.33 14.13 -14.85
CA MET A 371 -6.35 14.53 -13.89
C MET A 371 -6.90 13.28 -13.20
N ARG A 372 -7.12 13.40 -11.92
CA ARG A 372 -7.67 12.31 -11.13
C ARG A 372 -8.71 12.84 -10.17
N GLN A 373 -9.82 12.14 -10.12
CA GLN A 373 -10.94 12.38 -9.23
C GLN A 373 -11.26 11.10 -8.48
N GLN A 374 -11.44 11.21 -7.18
CA GLN A 374 -11.85 10.10 -6.34
C GLN A 374 -12.97 10.56 -5.41
N TYR A 375 -14.02 9.78 -5.35
CA TYR A 375 -15.16 9.97 -4.46
C TYR A 375 -15.35 8.69 -3.65
N ASN A 376 -15.49 8.84 -2.35
CA ASN A 376 -15.70 7.71 -1.45
C ASN A 376 -16.81 8.04 -0.45
N VAL A 377 -17.71 7.10 -0.23
CA VAL A 377 -18.73 7.14 0.81
C VAL A 377 -18.69 5.85 1.58
N SER A 378 -18.63 5.93 2.90
CA SER A 378 -18.67 4.77 3.78
C SER A 378 -19.71 4.93 4.88
N LEU A 379 -20.35 3.83 5.22
CA LEU A 379 -21.39 3.69 6.24
C LEU A 379 -20.97 2.56 7.16
N ARG A 380 -20.86 2.83 8.45
CA ARG A 380 -20.50 1.81 9.45
C ARG A 380 -21.41 1.93 10.65
N GLY A 381 -21.73 0.81 11.25
CA GLY A 381 -22.53 0.79 12.45
C GLY A 381 -22.72 -0.61 12.98
N GLY A 382 -23.45 -0.73 14.08
CA GLY A 382 -23.77 -2.03 14.61
C GLY A 382 -24.73 -1.99 15.79
N SER A 383 -25.47 -3.08 15.92
CA SER A 383 -26.28 -3.40 17.07
C SER A 383 -25.56 -4.47 17.92
N GLU A 384 -26.19 -4.93 19.00
CA GLU A 384 -25.66 -6.05 19.79
C GLU A 384 -25.52 -7.35 18.97
N LYS A 385 -26.32 -7.53 17.91
CA LYS A 385 -26.38 -8.75 17.12
C LYS A 385 -25.81 -8.64 15.72
N LEU A 386 -25.70 -7.43 15.19
CA LEU A 386 -25.31 -7.21 13.79
C LEU A 386 -24.37 -6.01 13.69
N ASP A 387 -23.19 -6.21 13.15
CA ASP A 387 -22.30 -5.13 12.71
C ASP A 387 -22.30 -5.08 11.19
N TYR A 388 -22.17 -3.90 10.63
CA TYR A 388 -22.10 -3.72 9.18
C TYR A 388 -21.12 -2.60 8.83
N ALA A 389 -20.48 -2.78 7.69
CA ALA A 389 -19.70 -1.76 7.02
C ALA A 389 -20.03 -1.83 5.52
N PHE A 390 -20.36 -0.70 4.95
CA PHE A 390 -20.57 -0.54 3.52
C PHE A 390 -19.69 0.60 3.02
N SER A 391 -19.08 0.44 1.86
CA SER A 391 -18.41 1.52 1.17
C SER A 391 -18.68 1.47 -0.33
N ALA A 392 -18.69 2.65 -0.93
CA ALA A 392 -18.75 2.85 -2.37
C ALA A 392 -17.71 3.88 -2.74
N SER A 393 -16.84 3.55 -3.69
CA SER A 393 -15.87 4.49 -4.25
C SER A 393 -15.96 4.54 -5.76
N TYR A 394 -15.70 5.72 -6.31
CA TYR A 394 -15.57 5.97 -7.73
C TYR A 394 -14.27 6.71 -7.98
N ASP A 395 -13.42 6.16 -8.85
CA ASP A 395 -12.17 6.73 -9.30
C ASP A 395 -12.28 7.01 -10.79
N ASP A 396 -11.88 8.21 -11.22
CA ASP A 396 -11.77 8.64 -12.61
C ASP A 396 -10.38 9.26 -12.80
N GLU A 397 -9.58 8.64 -13.65
CA GLU A 397 -8.20 9.02 -13.89
C GLU A 397 -7.95 9.18 -15.38
N ASP A 398 -7.67 10.39 -15.83
CA ASP A 398 -7.14 10.68 -17.16
C ASP A 398 -5.62 10.59 -17.11
N SER A 399 -5.04 9.80 -17.99
CA SER A 399 -3.59 9.64 -18.11
C SER A 399 -2.93 10.90 -18.71
N TYR A 400 -1.61 10.96 -18.65
CA TYR A 400 -0.84 11.98 -19.35
C TYR A 400 -0.87 11.84 -20.88
N LEU A 401 -1.24 10.68 -21.44
CA LEU A 401 -1.54 10.50 -22.87
C LEU A 401 -3.03 10.73 -23.10
N GLN A 402 -3.35 11.46 -24.15
CA GLN A 402 -4.73 11.68 -24.57
C GLN A 402 -5.41 10.36 -24.90
N GLU A 403 -6.70 10.27 -24.63
CA GLU A 403 -7.53 9.08 -24.85
C GLU A 403 -7.10 7.84 -24.02
N ASN A 404 -6.20 8.02 -23.06
CA ASN A 404 -5.87 7.02 -22.08
C ASN A 404 -6.45 7.42 -20.73
N GLY A 405 -7.21 6.53 -20.13
CA GLY A 405 -7.85 6.79 -18.86
C GLY A 405 -8.32 5.52 -18.18
N LYS A 406 -8.61 5.65 -16.91
CA LYS A 406 -9.12 4.54 -16.09
C LYS A 406 -10.27 4.99 -15.24
N ARG A 407 -11.41 4.32 -15.36
CA ARG A 407 -12.59 4.53 -14.52
C ARG A 407 -12.86 3.27 -13.72
N ARG A 408 -13.02 3.44 -12.42
CA ARG A 408 -13.22 2.32 -11.53
C ARG A 408 -14.28 2.64 -10.48
N MET A 409 -15.20 1.69 -10.26
CA MET A 409 -16.16 1.73 -9.18
C MET A 409 -15.98 0.50 -8.29
N LEU A 410 -15.81 0.71 -6.99
CA LEU A 410 -15.72 -0.34 -6.00
C LEU A 410 -16.90 -0.26 -5.05
N LEU A 411 -17.51 -1.40 -4.77
CA LEU A 411 -18.58 -1.56 -3.78
C LEU A 411 -18.18 -2.66 -2.81
N ASN A 412 -18.09 -2.33 -1.53
CA ASN A 412 -17.74 -3.27 -0.47
C ASN A 412 -18.86 -3.33 0.57
N LEU A 413 -19.20 -4.52 0.98
CA LEU A 413 -20.13 -4.78 2.06
C LEU A 413 -19.52 -5.86 2.97
N ALA A 414 -19.39 -5.56 4.25
CA ALA A 414 -19.01 -6.52 5.28
C ALA A 414 -20.02 -6.49 6.41
N SER A 415 -20.37 -7.65 6.95
CA SER A 415 -21.33 -7.77 8.03
C SER A 415 -21.03 -8.99 8.90
N ASN A 416 -21.12 -8.81 10.22
CA ASN A 416 -20.99 -9.88 11.21
C ASN A 416 -22.29 -10.00 11.98
N ALA A 417 -22.96 -11.13 11.83
CA ALA A 417 -24.20 -11.43 12.52
C ALA A 417 -23.96 -12.46 13.65
N ARG A 418 -24.23 -12.07 14.90
CA ARG A 418 -24.16 -12.96 16.07
C ARG A 418 -25.49 -13.67 16.22
N LEU A 419 -25.57 -14.89 15.68
CA LEU A 419 -26.79 -15.69 15.70
C LEU A 419 -27.07 -16.26 17.11
N THR A 420 -26.01 -16.64 17.82
CA THR A 420 -26.06 -17.09 19.23
C THR A 420 -24.81 -16.62 19.96
N LYS A 421 -24.71 -16.89 21.26
CA LYS A 421 -23.50 -16.56 22.06
C LYS A 421 -22.22 -17.23 21.51
N ASN A 422 -22.35 -18.35 20.79
CA ASN A 422 -21.23 -19.16 20.33
C ASN A 422 -21.16 -19.28 18.79
N LEU A 423 -22.07 -18.61 18.06
CA LEU A 423 -22.14 -18.69 16.61
C LEU A 423 -22.23 -17.30 16.01
N THR A 424 -21.21 -16.92 15.28
CA THR A 424 -21.15 -15.68 14.48
C THR A 424 -21.09 -16.05 13.00
N PHE A 425 -21.89 -15.41 12.20
CA PHE A 425 -21.86 -15.50 10.74
C PHE A 425 -21.19 -14.25 10.20
N GLU A 426 -20.08 -14.44 9.48
CA GLU A 426 -19.33 -13.36 8.80
C GLU A 426 -19.63 -13.42 7.31
N PHE A 427 -19.97 -12.29 6.74
CA PHE A 427 -20.27 -12.13 5.32
C PHE A 427 -19.52 -10.91 4.78
N ALA A 428 -18.80 -11.08 3.68
CA ALA A 428 -18.14 -9.99 2.98
C ALA A 428 -18.29 -10.17 1.47
N VAL A 429 -18.63 -9.09 0.78
CA VAL A 429 -18.69 -9.01 -0.68
C VAL A 429 -17.96 -7.75 -1.12
N SER A 430 -17.07 -7.92 -2.08
CA SER A 430 -16.41 -6.84 -2.79
C SER A 430 -16.69 -7.00 -4.29
N THR A 431 -17.13 -5.92 -4.93
CA THR A 431 -17.41 -5.89 -6.36
C THR A 431 -16.70 -4.72 -6.99
N MET A 432 -16.02 -4.97 -8.10
CA MET A 432 -15.29 -3.97 -8.88
C MET A 432 -15.84 -3.91 -10.30
N PHE A 433 -16.10 -2.70 -10.77
CA PHE A 433 -16.35 -2.39 -12.17
C PHE A 433 -15.19 -1.51 -12.63
N ASP A 434 -14.46 -1.99 -13.62
CA ASP A 434 -13.25 -1.33 -14.14
C ASP A 434 -13.39 -1.13 -15.64
N ARG A 435 -13.03 0.06 -16.11
CA ARG A 435 -12.94 0.39 -17.52
C ARG A 435 -11.59 1.07 -17.77
N ASP A 436 -10.77 0.45 -18.59
CA ASP A 436 -9.46 0.94 -18.98
C ASP A 436 -9.50 1.33 -20.46
N GLU A 437 -9.21 2.57 -20.76
CA GLU A 437 -9.15 3.13 -22.11
C GLU A 437 -7.70 3.35 -22.47
N ASN A 438 -7.27 2.78 -23.59
CA ASN A 438 -5.88 2.86 -24.06
C ASN A 438 -5.86 3.05 -25.59
N ASN A 439 -5.24 4.12 -26.04
CA ASN A 439 -5.08 4.44 -27.47
C ASN A 439 -4.00 3.59 -28.18
N GLY A 440 -3.35 2.67 -27.46
CA GLY A 440 -2.32 1.78 -28.01
C GLY A 440 -0.95 2.43 -28.20
N THR A 441 -0.77 3.68 -27.79
CA THR A 441 0.50 4.40 -27.93
C THR A 441 1.30 4.30 -26.64
N SER A 442 2.60 4.04 -26.76
CA SER A 442 3.53 4.04 -25.63
C SER A 442 4.72 4.98 -25.88
N ILE A 443 5.35 5.44 -24.79
CA ILE A 443 6.57 6.25 -24.89
C ILE A 443 7.68 5.51 -25.63
N GLU A 444 7.81 4.20 -25.40
CA GLU A 444 8.78 3.38 -26.12
C GLU A 444 8.53 3.37 -27.62
N SER A 445 7.27 3.28 -28.03
CA SER A 445 6.93 3.35 -29.45
C SER A 445 7.22 4.73 -30.02
N MET A 446 6.93 5.82 -29.30
CA MET A 446 7.25 7.19 -29.70
C MET A 446 8.76 7.39 -29.88
N ARG A 447 9.59 6.90 -28.97
CA ARG A 447 11.06 6.96 -29.09
C ARG A 447 11.58 6.29 -30.34
N GLY A 448 10.84 5.35 -30.90
CA GLY A 448 11.23 4.63 -32.14
C GLY A 448 11.08 5.47 -33.41
N TRP A 449 10.25 6.50 -33.41
CA TRP A 449 9.98 7.32 -34.61
C TRP A 449 10.18 8.82 -34.40
N LEU A 450 10.27 9.28 -33.14
CA LEU A 450 10.44 10.68 -32.84
C LEU A 450 11.87 11.16 -33.14
N SER A 451 11.97 12.30 -33.81
CA SER A 451 13.21 12.99 -34.13
C SER A 451 13.05 14.50 -33.93
N PRO A 452 14.13 15.28 -33.86
CA PRO A 452 14.02 16.75 -33.70
C PRO A 452 13.20 17.45 -34.77
N TRP A 453 13.12 16.87 -35.95
CA TRP A 453 12.37 17.40 -37.11
C TRP A 453 11.02 16.70 -37.34
N THR A 454 10.56 15.89 -36.43
CA THR A 454 9.25 15.24 -36.52
C THR A 454 8.15 16.30 -36.42
N ARG A 455 7.17 16.21 -37.28
CA ARG A 455 5.92 16.99 -37.23
C ARG A 455 4.74 16.02 -37.30
N LEU A 456 3.69 16.31 -36.52
CA LEU A 456 2.42 15.58 -36.59
C LEU A 456 1.43 16.28 -37.52
N THR A 457 1.62 17.57 -37.74
CA THR A 457 0.77 18.37 -38.63
C THR A 457 1.62 19.13 -39.64
N ASP A 458 1.04 19.44 -40.82
CA ASP A 458 1.59 20.35 -41.79
C ASP A 458 1.27 21.83 -41.43
N ASP A 459 1.65 22.76 -42.32
CA ASP A 459 1.41 24.18 -42.08
C ASP A 459 -0.07 24.59 -42.24
N GLU A 460 -0.93 23.68 -42.76
CA GLU A 460 -2.38 23.83 -42.86
C GLU A 460 -3.13 23.08 -41.74
N GLU A 461 -2.41 22.60 -40.70
CA GLU A 461 -2.93 21.82 -39.57
C GLU A 461 -3.51 20.43 -39.98
N ASN A 462 -3.19 19.91 -41.15
CA ASN A 462 -3.56 18.54 -41.50
C ASN A 462 -2.56 17.55 -40.88
N PHE A 463 -3.05 16.42 -40.40
CA PHE A 463 -2.18 15.36 -39.86
C PHE A 463 -1.31 14.77 -40.96
N VAL A 464 0.01 14.76 -40.72
CA VAL A 464 0.99 14.13 -41.60
C VAL A 464 1.27 12.70 -41.17
N HIS A 465 1.61 11.86 -42.13
CA HIS A 465 1.95 10.48 -41.81
C HIS A 465 3.36 10.40 -41.23
N VAL A 466 3.47 10.02 -39.98
CA VAL A 466 4.76 9.76 -39.34
C VAL A 466 5.18 8.33 -39.63
N ALA A 467 6.32 8.17 -40.28
CA ALA A 467 6.87 6.86 -40.58
C ALA A 467 7.34 6.17 -39.32
N THR A 468 6.73 5.04 -38.97
CA THR A 468 7.14 4.21 -37.87
C THR A 468 8.18 3.18 -38.30
N SER A 469 8.88 2.56 -37.35
CA SER A 469 9.88 1.50 -37.63
C SER A 469 9.36 0.31 -38.44
N GLN A 470 8.05 0.24 -38.66
CA GLN A 470 7.41 -0.86 -39.41
C GLN A 470 7.08 -0.50 -40.86
N THR A 471 7.18 0.78 -41.26
CA THR A 471 6.79 1.25 -42.58
C THR A 471 7.99 1.88 -43.26
N VAL A 472 8.51 1.21 -44.27
CA VAL A 472 9.46 1.82 -45.21
C VAL A 472 8.67 2.33 -46.41
N TYR A 473 8.58 3.65 -46.54
CA TYR A 473 8.01 4.27 -47.73
C TYR A 473 9.12 4.72 -48.67
N GLU A 474 9.51 3.81 -49.55
CA GLU A 474 10.38 4.17 -50.68
C GLU A 474 9.82 5.34 -51.50
N PRO A 475 8.51 5.45 -51.75
CA PRO A 475 7.93 6.56 -52.48
C PRO A 475 8.05 7.93 -51.83
N LEU A 476 7.95 8.01 -50.50
CA LEU A 476 8.03 9.28 -49.77
C LEU A 476 9.43 9.90 -49.77
N LEU A 477 10.47 9.08 -49.85
CA LEU A 477 11.84 9.55 -49.99
C LEU A 477 12.14 10.09 -51.41
N MET A 478 11.31 9.70 -52.38
CA MET A 478 11.49 10.06 -53.79
C MET A 478 10.68 11.28 -54.21
N SER A 479 9.60 11.61 -53.55
CA SER A 479 8.67 12.65 -54.00
C SER A 479 9.04 14.05 -53.52
N GLY A 480 9.98 14.18 -52.62
CA GLY A 480 10.27 15.49 -51.99
C GLY A 480 9.18 15.99 -51.03
N GLU A 481 8.09 15.26 -50.89
CA GLU A 481 6.95 15.62 -50.05
C GLU A 481 7.21 15.43 -48.53
N TYR A 482 8.40 14.95 -48.18
CA TYR A 482 8.82 14.80 -46.77
C TYR A 482 9.21 16.13 -46.10
N TYR A 483 9.22 17.21 -46.85
CA TYR A 483 9.71 18.52 -46.43
C TYR A 483 8.68 19.64 -46.64
N ALA A 484 7.46 19.30 -46.92
CA ALA A 484 6.35 20.25 -46.99
C ALA A 484 5.53 20.18 -45.71
#